data_f0cc89d914f1ba0158bdaa1d67e884b7
#
_entry.id   f0cc89d914f1ba0158bdaa1d67e884b7
#
_cell.length_a   1.000
_cell.length_b   1.000
_cell.length_c   1.000
_cell.angle_alpha   90.00
_cell.angle_beta   90.00
_cell.angle_gamma   90.00
#
_symmetry.space_group_name_H-M   'P 1'
#
loop_
_entity.id
_entity.type
_entity.pdbx_description
1 polymer ?
#
loop_
_entity_poly.entity_id
_entity_poly.type
_entity_poly.pdbx_seq_one_letter_code
_entity_poly.pdbx_strand_id
1 'polypeptide(L)'
;MNVPTVLSLSLLAALSLPAAAQTAAPQDVPFEGTLKIDVDATDLQHRIFKVKTTMPATPGPMTLLYPQWIPGNHSPTGPIDKLAGLVIKVDGKVVPWTRDQFDVYAFKVDVPQGASELVAEFKFLSPQASSQGRVMMTPEMLNLQWNTTALYPAGYFARNIKAQASVTLPAGWSYATAMETERRVGDTVTFKPIDFDDLVDSPMFAGKYYKRVELSAGKQPVYLNVFADEAKSLDAKPEQIKAHAALVQQMDKLYGARHFDHYEFLLALTKKLGGIGLEHHRSSENSGAPNYFTEWDKSWTGRDLLAHEFNHSWNGKYRRGADLATPNFNVPMGDSLLWLYEGQTQFWGEVMSARSGLWTQEQARDMLAGVAAQYERGRPGMAWRTVQDTTNDPTMSMRRPKAYRNYQMSEDYYSGGQMMWLEVDSKLRALTNNKRSIDDFGKAFFGMKNGEWDVNPYTFDDIVSTLNGVAAFDWASFLRSRMDGHGSLIGGIEANGWKLVYNDEPNLATKTDESDDKDASLTYSLGMSLKASGDISDVLWDGPAFNAGLITGNTIVAVNGRAFSSDVIKDAITAAKGTTVPIELLVKRLDRYDTVRIDYHGGLLYPHLERIAGKPDRLSELYKAR
;
A
#
# COMPACT_ATOMS: atom_id res chain seq x y z
N MET A 1 -32.63 -77.59 19.35
CA MET A 1 -32.24 -76.95 18.08
C MET A 1 -31.28 -75.81 18.40
N ASN A 2 -29.99 -76.07 18.23
CA ASN A 2 -28.93 -75.11 18.53
C ASN A 2 -28.64 -74.25 17.31
N VAL A 3 -28.69 -72.92 17.46
CA VAL A 3 -28.30 -71.95 16.44
C VAL A 3 -26.89 -71.48 16.78
N PRO A 4 -25.90 -71.56 15.87
CA PRO A 4 -24.55 -71.06 16.13
C PRO A 4 -24.48 -69.54 15.84
N THR A 5 -23.98 -68.81 16.82
CA THR A 5 -23.65 -67.37 16.71
C THR A 5 -22.34 -67.21 15.90
N VAL A 6 -22.43 -66.56 14.77
CA VAL A 6 -21.24 -66.19 13.98
C VAL A 6 -20.71 -64.85 14.48
N LEU A 7 -19.52 -64.86 15.08
CA LEU A 7 -18.78 -63.65 15.43
C LEU A 7 -18.05 -63.16 14.16
N SER A 8 -18.51 -62.00 13.62
CA SER A 8 -17.80 -61.30 12.55
C SER A 8 -16.72 -60.42 13.18
N LEU A 9 -15.44 -60.78 13.00
CA LEU A 9 -14.30 -59.94 13.32
C LEU A 9 -14.14 -58.91 12.19
N SER A 10 -14.52 -57.66 12.45
CA SER A 10 -14.21 -56.55 11.55
C SER A 10 -12.78 -56.08 11.78
N LEU A 11 -11.86 -56.38 10.86
CA LEU A 11 -10.52 -55.84 10.81
C LEU A 11 -10.62 -54.34 10.41
N LEU A 12 -10.54 -53.41 11.33
CA LEU A 12 -10.27 -52.01 11.04
C LEU A 12 -8.79 -51.90 10.60
N ALA A 13 -8.53 -51.87 9.30
CA ALA A 13 -7.27 -51.40 8.78
C ALA A 13 -7.17 -49.89 9.04
N ALA A 14 -6.42 -49.48 10.07
CA ALA A 14 -6.01 -48.12 10.26
C ALA A 14 -5.10 -47.72 9.08
N LEU A 15 -5.66 -47.04 8.10
CA LEU A 15 -4.88 -46.30 7.12
C LEU A 15 -4.14 -45.19 7.87
N SER A 16 -2.90 -45.46 8.26
CA SER A 16 -1.97 -44.42 8.65
C SER A 16 -1.69 -43.58 7.40
N LEU A 17 -2.43 -42.48 7.26
CA LEU A 17 -2.03 -41.42 6.35
C LEU A 17 -0.61 -41.01 6.75
N PRO A 18 0.36 -40.96 5.82
CA PRO A 18 1.66 -40.40 6.15
C PRO A 18 1.41 -39.00 6.68
N ALA A 19 1.91 -38.70 7.89
CA ALA A 19 1.93 -37.34 8.40
C ALA A 19 2.63 -36.51 7.32
N ALA A 20 1.90 -35.61 6.69
CA ALA A 20 2.50 -34.65 5.78
C ALA A 20 3.63 -33.99 6.55
N ALA A 21 4.87 -34.14 6.12
CA ALA A 21 6.01 -33.54 6.78
C ALA A 21 5.77 -32.03 6.75
N GLN A 22 5.39 -31.50 7.89
CA GLN A 22 5.12 -30.07 8.08
C GLN A 22 6.43 -29.33 7.82
N THR A 23 6.37 -28.20 7.06
CA THR A 23 7.54 -27.35 6.85
C THR A 23 8.15 -27.00 8.20
N ALA A 24 9.48 -27.11 8.33
CA ALA A 24 10.17 -26.85 9.61
C ALA A 24 9.84 -25.44 10.11
N ALA A 25 9.40 -25.36 11.37
CA ALA A 25 9.16 -24.06 12.02
C ALA A 25 10.47 -23.25 12.06
N PRO A 26 10.42 -21.95 11.78
CA PRO A 26 11.61 -21.11 11.79
C PRO A 26 12.23 -21.03 13.17
N GLN A 27 13.57 -21.13 13.24
CA GLN A 27 14.37 -21.05 14.45
C GLN A 27 15.27 -19.81 14.38
N ASP A 28 15.52 -19.19 15.51
CA ASP A 28 16.41 -18.04 15.65
C ASP A 28 17.88 -18.49 15.75
N VAL A 29 18.36 -19.15 14.70
CA VAL A 29 19.72 -19.67 14.57
C VAL A 29 20.30 -19.28 13.22
N PRO A 30 21.62 -19.03 13.11
CA PRO A 30 22.26 -18.70 11.84
C PRO A 30 22.11 -19.83 10.80
N PHE A 31 21.85 -19.44 9.55
CA PHE A 31 22.03 -20.33 8.41
C PHE A 31 23.51 -20.36 8.04
N GLU A 32 24.10 -21.55 8.01
CA GLU A 32 25.52 -21.73 7.70
C GLU A 32 25.80 -21.45 6.23
N GLY A 33 26.54 -20.37 5.94
CA GLY A 33 26.95 -19.93 4.61
C GLY A 33 26.13 -18.76 4.06
N THR A 34 26.18 -18.59 2.74
CA THR A 34 25.56 -17.42 2.07
C THR A 34 24.63 -17.87 0.95
N LEU A 35 23.42 -17.34 0.97
CA LEU A 35 22.44 -17.43 -0.12
C LEU A 35 22.87 -16.46 -1.23
N LYS A 36 23.32 -16.97 -2.39
CA LYS A 36 23.65 -16.13 -3.56
C LYS A 36 22.48 -16.09 -4.52
N ILE A 37 22.11 -14.89 -4.97
CA ILE A 37 20.97 -14.68 -5.87
C ILE A 37 21.47 -13.87 -7.06
N ASP A 38 21.55 -14.53 -8.22
CA ASP A 38 21.95 -13.91 -9.48
C ASP A 38 20.73 -13.72 -10.39
N VAL A 39 20.45 -12.49 -10.81
CA VAL A 39 19.32 -12.14 -11.65
C VAL A 39 19.80 -11.55 -12.98
N ASP A 40 19.38 -12.15 -14.10
CA ASP A 40 19.52 -11.55 -15.43
C ASP A 40 18.20 -10.83 -15.78
N ALA A 41 18.24 -9.51 -15.85
CA ALA A 41 17.11 -8.62 -16.13
C ALA A 41 17.18 -8.02 -17.55
N THR A 42 17.93 -8.66 -18.49
CA THR A 42 18.17 -8.11 -19.83
C THR A 42 17.07 -8.42 -20.84
N ASP A 43 16.19 -9.40 -20.56
CA ASP A 43 15.10 -9.81 -21.48
C ASP A 43 13.87 -8.91 -21.33
N LEU A 44 14.02 -7.63 -21.70
CA LEU A 44 12.96 -6.61 -21.61
C LEU A 44 11.77 -6.92 -22.54
N GLN A 45 12.03 -7.51 -23.70
CA GLN A 45 11.00 -7.76 -24.72
C GLN A 45 9.97 -8.79 -24.25
N HIS A 46 10.44 -9.85 -23.58
CA HIS A 46 9.58 -10.88 -23.03
C HIS A 46 9.20 -10.60 -21.57
N ARG A 47 9.79 -9.58 -20.93
CA ARG A 47 9.57 -9.21 -19.53
C ARG A 47 9.91 -10.35 -18.56
N ILE A 48 11.07 -10.97 -18.75
CA ILE A 48 11.51 -12.15 -17.99
C ILE A 48 12.75 -11.79 -17.17
N PHE A 49 12.68 -12.06 -15.86
CA PHE A 49 13.86 -12.16 -15.00
C PHE A 49 14.31 -13.63 -14.96
N LYS A 50 15.56 -13.92 -15.33
CA LYS A 50 16.15 -15.25 -15.17
C LYS A 50 16.91 -15.27 -13.85
N VAL A 51 16.64 -16.24 -13.03
CA VAL A 51 17.11 -16.33 -11.66
C VAL A 51 17.94 -17.58 -11.45
N LYS A 52 19.06 -17.42 -10.77
CA LYS A 52 19.87 -18.51 -10.22
C LYS A 52 20.12 -18.24 -8.74
N THR A 53 19.62 -19.12 -7.89
CA THR A 53 19.88 -19.09 -6.45
C THR A 53 20.85 -20.22 -6.09
N THR A 54 21.94 -19.91 -5.41
CA THR A 54 22.95 -20.88 -4.97
C THR A 54 23.05 -20.83 -3.44
N MET A 55 23.04 -21.97 -2.78
CA MET A 55 23.15 -22.07 -1.33
C MET A 55 23.86 -23.34 -0.89
N PRO A 56 24.45 -23.38 0.31
CA PRO A 56 24.90 -24.63 0.91
C PRO A 56 23.77 -25.65 1.02
N ALA A 57 24.10 -26.90 0.80
CA ALA A 57 23.17 -28.02 0.89
C ALA A 57 23.60 -28.98 2.00
N THR A 58 22.63 -29.38 2.84
CA THR A 58 22.82 -30.43 3.85
C THR A 58 22.19 -31.72 3.35
N PRO A 59 22.89 -32.86 3.34
CA PRO A 59 22.34 -34.14 2.93
C PRO A 59 21.06 -34.51 3.69
N GLY A 60 20.06 -35.02 2.96
CA GLY A 60 18.73 -35.37 3.48
C GLY A 60 17.60 -34.45 2.97
N PRO A 61 16.42 -34.52 3.58
CA PRO A 61 15.29 -33.71 3.18
C PRO A 61 15.56 -32.21 3.40
N MET A 62 15.39 -31.40 2.36
CA MET A 62 15.48 -29.94 2.40
C MET A 62 14.22 -29.32 1.79
N THR A 63 13.74 -28.23 2.39
CA THR A 63 12.60 -27.46 1.85
C THR A 63 13.06 -26.06 1.49
N LEU A 64 12.78 -25.65 0.27
CA LEU A 64 12.96 -24.27 -0.20
C LEU A 64 11.62 -23.56 -0.18
N LEU A 65 11.61 -22.32 0.31
CA LEU A 65 10.42 -21.47 0.38
C LEU A 65 10.51 -20.32 -0.63
N TYR A 66 9.39 -20.02 -1.25
CA TYR A 66 9.19 -18.78 -2.00
C TYR A 66 8.45 -17.80 -1.09
N PRO A 67 8.86 -16.52 -0.99
CA PRO A 67 8.21 -15.55 -0.12
C PRO A 67 6.71 -15.42 -0.42
N GLN A 68 5.87 -15.59 0.59
CA GLN A 68 4.42 -15.57 0.51
C GLN A 68 3.82 -14.29 1.12
N TRP A 69 4.17 -14.01 2.37
CA TRP A 69 3.69 -12.85 3.12
C TRP A 69 4.67 -11.70 2.94
N ILE A 70 4.27 -10.71 2.13
CA ILE A 70 5.16 -9.62 1.76
C ILE A 70 4.92 -8.44 2.71
N PRO A 71 5.96 -7.98 3.44
CA PRO A 71 5.88 -6.78 4.27
C PRO A 71 5.40 -5.58 3.44
N GLY A 72 4.50 -4.75 4.01
CA GLY A 72 3.86 -3.63 3.33
C GLY A 72 2.63 -4.01 2.49
N ASN A 73 2.54 -5.25 2.00
CA ASN A 73 1.31 -5.75 1.38
C ASN A 73 0.30 -6.29 2.39
N HIS A 74 0.73 -6.55 3.64
CA HIS A 74 -0.10 -7.06 4.74
C HIS A 74 -0.91 -8.31 4.39
N SER A 75 -0.40 -9.14 3.46
CA SER A 75 -1.18 -10.26 2.90
C SER A 75 -0.29 -11.27 2.17
N PRO A 76 -0.78 -12.51 1.95
CA PRO A 76 -0.02 -13.56 1.26
C PRO A 76 0.01 -13.34 -0.27
N THR A 77 0.57 -12.20 -0.71
CA THR A 77 0.58 -11.76 -2.12
C THR A 77 1.83 -12.16 -2.89
N GLY A 78 2.70 -12.98 -2.31
CA GLY A 78 3.85 -13.53 -3.02
C GLY A 78 3.43 -14.16 -4.36
N PRO A 79 3.96 -13.69 -5.53
CA PRO A 79 3.41 -14.03 -6.84
C PRO A 79 3.94 -15.39 -7.35
N ILE A 80 3.65 -16.46 -6.61
CA ILE A 80 4.12 -17.84 -6.89
C ILE A 80 3.66 -18.36 -8.26
N ASP A 81 2.53 -17.87 -8.77
CA ASP A 81 1.98 -18.19 -10.09
C ASP A 81 2.86 -17.70 -11.25
N LYS A 82 3.81 -16.81 -10.97
CA LYS A 82 4.74 -16.24 -11.95
C LYS A 82 6.13 -16.89 -11.93
N LEU A 83 6.39 -17.78 -10.98
CA LEU A 83 7.57 -18.62 -10.96
C LEU A 83 7.42 -19.76 -11.96
N ALA A 84 8.31 -19.87 -12.93
CA ALA A 84 8.24 -20.84 -14.01
C ALA A 84 9.59 -21.51 -14.30
N GLY A 85 9.55 -22.76 -14.77
CA GLY A 85 10.72 -23.49 -15.27
C GLY A 85 11.76 -23.77 -14.18
N LEU A 86 11.32 -24.09 -12.96
CA LEU A 86 12.21 -24.44 -11.85
C LEU A 86 12.99 -25.72 -12.12
N VAL A 87 14.30 -25.64 -12.05
CA VAL A 87 15.24 -26.76 -12.08
C VAL A 87 16.12 -26.68 -10.85
N ILE A 88 16.20 -27.76 -10.07
CA ILE A 88 17.11 -27.84 -8.92
C ILE A 88 18.26 -28.77 -9.28
N LYS A 89 19.49 -28.31 -8.98
CA LYS A 89 20.72 -29.06 -9.15
C LYS A 89 21.43 -29.17 -7.81
N VAL A 90 22.01 -30.33 -7.54
CA VAL A 90 22.88 -30.56 -6.39
C VAL A 90 24.22 -31.01 -6.91
N ASP A 91 25.30 -30.29 -6.53
CA ASP A 91 26.66 -30.45 -7.08
C ASP A 91 26.67 -30.60 -8.61
N GLY A 92 25.90 -29.73 -9.28
CA GLY A 92 25.77 -29.67 -10.74
C GLY A 92 24.86 -30.72 -11.39
N LYS A 93 24.31 -31.68 -10.65
CA LYS A 93 23.38 -32.72 -11.16
C LYS A 93 21.94 -32.33 -10.87
N VAL A 94 21.07 -32.45 -11.90
CA VAL A 94 19.63 -32.22 -11.72
C VAL A 94 19.05 -33.27 -10.77
N VAL A 95 18.32 -32.80 -9.76
CA VAL A 95 17.60 -33.64 -8.80
C VAL A 95 16.10 -33.37 -8.89
N PRO A 96 15.25 -34.40 -8.65
CA PRO A 96 13.81 -34.21 -8.61
C PRO A 96 13.41 -33.35 -7.39
N TRP A 97 12.36 -32.58 -7.55
CA TRP A 97 11.71 -31.84 -6.49
C TRP A 97 10.20 -32.03 -6.54
N THR A 98 9.52 -31.80 -5.43
CA THR A 98 8.06 -31.83 -5.34
C THR A 98 7.55 -30.58 -4.65
N ARG A 99 6.43 -30.03 -5.14
CA ARG A 99 5.72 -28.95 -4.44
C ARG A 99 4.90 -29.56 -3.30
N ASP A 100 4.87 -28.91 -2.14
CA ASP A 100 3.95 -29.30 -1.07
C ASP A 100 2.50 -29.09 -1.53
N GLN A 101 1.62 -30.03 -1.20
CA GLN A 101 0.23 -30.01 -1.65
C GLN A 101 -0.64 -29.00 -0.88
N PHE A 102 -0.24 -28.65 0.35
CA PHE A 102 -0.98 -27.75 1.23
C PHE A 102 -0.32 -26.37 1.29
N ASP A 103 1.01 -26.32 1.22
CA ASP A 103 1.79 -25.10 1.11
C ASP A 103 2.44 -24.99 -0.27
N VAL A 104 1.72 -24.39 -1.22
CA VAL A 104 2.18 -24.26 -2.60
C VAL A 104 3.44 -23.39 -2.76
N TYR A 105 3.86 -22.71 -1.71
CA TYR A 105 5.09 -21.91 -1.67
C TYR A 105 6.32 -22.72 -1.26
N ALA A 106 6.15 -23.98 -0.83
CA ALA A 106 7.20 -24.88 -0.38
C ALA A 106 7.58 -25.92 -1.45
N PHE A 107 8.88 -26.05 -1.71
CA PHE A 107 9.48 -26.99 -2.65
C PHE A 107 10.40 -27.95 -1.89
N LYS A 108 10.10 -29.24 -1.92
CA LYS A 108 10.83 -30.31 -1.24
C LYS A 108 11.84 -30.97 -2.17
N VAL A 109 13.04 -31.16 -1.69
CA VAL A 109 14.13 -31.82 -2.40
C VAL A 109 14.89 -32.75 -1.43
N ASP A 110 15.25 -33.95 -1.90
CA ASP A 110 16.14 -34.86 -1.16
C ASP A 110 17.58 -34.64 -1.64
N VAL A 111 18.40 -34.06 -0.78
CA VAL A 111 19.79 -33.78 -1.06
C VAL A 111 20.63 -35.07 -0.88
N PRO A 112 21.38 -35.52 -1.92
CA PRO A 112 22.22 -36.73 -1.82
C PRO A 112 23.29 -36.65 -0.75
N GLN A 113 23.71 -37.81 -0.23
CA GLN A 113 24.81 -37.90 0.74
C GLN A 113 26.11 -37.37 0.14
N GLY A 114 26.86 -36.58 0.93
CA GLY A 114 28.12 -35.98 0.53
C GLY A 114 27.99 -34.72 -0.33
N ALA A 115 26.78 -34.29 -0.62
CA ALA A 115 26.54 -33.04 -1.37
C ALA A 115 26.76 -31.81 -0.48
N SER A 116 27.20 -30.72 -1.10
CA SER A 116 27.56 -29.49 -0.41
C SER A 116 26.92 -28.22 -0.97
N GLU A 117 26.43 -28.25 -2.23
CA GLU A 117 25.86 -27.09 -2.91
C GLU A 117 24.53 -27.43 -3.60
N LEU A 118 23.53 -26.57 -3.42
CA LEU A 118 22.28 -26.59 -4.13
C LEU A 118 22.14 -25.33 -5.00
N VAL A 119 21.75 -25.52 -6.26
CA VAL A 119 21.42 -24.45 -7.21
C VAL A 119 19.99 -24.61 -7.67
N ALA A 120 19.16 -23.56 -7.47
CA ALA A 120 17.83 -23.47 -8.03
C ALA A 120 17.83 -22.44 -9.18
N GLU A 121 17.46 -22.87 -10.38
CA GLU A 121 17.32 -21.99 -11.55
C GLU A 121 15.85 -21.91 -11.93
N PHE A 122 15.32 -20.69 -12.13
CA PHE A 122 13.94 -20.46 -12.56
C PHE A 122 13.80 -19.12 -13.30
N LYS A 123 12.60 -18.84 -13.75
CA LYS A 123 12.23 -17.57 -14.36
C LYS A 123 11.09 -16.95 -13.56
N PHE A 124 11.15 -15.66 -13.34
CA PHE A 124 10.01 -14.86 -12.94
C PHE A 124 9.43 -14.17 -14.17
N LEU A 125 8.17 -14.42 -14.45
CA LEU A 125 7.46 -13.89 -15.62
C LEU A 125 6.68 -12.64 -15.20
N SER A 126 7.25 -11.46 -15.45
CA SER A 126 6.54 -10.20 -15.18
C SER A 126 5.25 -10.14 -15.99
N PRO A 127 4.12 -9.69 -15.41
CA PRO A 127 2.89 -9.47 -16.16
C PRO A 127 3.10 -8.63 -17.42
N GLN A 128 2.41 -9.00 -18.49
CA GLN A 128 2.43 -8.30 -19.77
C GLN A 128 1.29 -7.28 -19.87
N ALA A 129 0.24 -7.46 -19.06
CA ALA A 129 -0.91 -6.58 -18.95
C ALA A 129 -1.37 -6.52 -17.48
N SER A 130 -2.05 -5.43 -17.11
CA SER A 130 -2.58 -5.21 -15.75
C SER A 130 -3.58 -6.29 -15.29
N SER A 131 -4.28 -6.95 -16.21
CA SER A 131 -5.15 -8.10 -15.90
C SER A 131 -4.41 -9.33 -15.37
N GLN A 132 -3.10 -9.43 -15.58
CA GLN A 132 -2.23 -10.51 -15.07
C GLN A 132 -1.54 -10.13 -13.76
N GLY A 133 -1.67 -8.88 -13.31
CA GLY A 133 -1.02 -8.31 -12.14
C GLY A 133 -0.16 -7.10 -12.48
N ARG A 134 0.67 -6.69 -11.54
CA ARG A 134 1.52 -5.51 -11.69
C ARG A 134 2.66 -5.76 -12.69
N VAL A 135 2.71 -4.93 -13.74
CA VAL A 135 3.82 -4.94 -14.73
C VAL A 135 5.07 -4.39 -14.06
N MET A 136 6.16 -5.16 -14.07
CA MET A 136 7.41 -4.81 -13.39
C MET A 136 8.57 -4.51 -14.35
N MET A 137 8.38 -4.65 -15.65
CA MET A 137 9.41 -4.45 -16.66
C MET A 137 8.83 -3.85 -17.94
N THR A 138 9.49 -2.81 -18.47
CA THR A 138 9.19 -2.14 -19.74
C THR A 138 10.49 -1.96 -20.54
N PRO A 139 10.45 -1.52 -21.80
CA PRO A 139 11.67 -1.18 -22.55
C PRO A 139 12.48 -0.01 -21.97
N GLU A 140 11.92 0.82 -21.11
CA GLU A 140 12.56 2.01 -20.57
C GLU A 140 13.01 1.86 -19.12
N MET A 141 12.31 1.01 -18.31
CA MET A 141 12.61 0.84 -16.90
C MET A 141 12.10 -0.50 -16.36
N LEU A 142 12.65 -0.92 -15.23
CA LEU A 142 12.18 -2.05 -14.46
C LEU A 142 12.16 -1.76 -12.97
N ASN A 143 11.36 -2.55 -12.26
CA ASN A 143 11.37 -2.65 -10.82
C ASN A 143 11.66 -4.10 -10.43
N LEU A 144 12.78 -4.34 -9.78
CA LEU A 144 13.16 -5.64 -9.25
C LEU A 144 12.86 -5.68 -7.75
N GLN A 145 11.91 -6.52 -7.35
CA GLN A 145 11.62 -6.85 -5.96
C GLN A 145 12.21 -8.23 -5.67
N TRP A 146 13.11 -8.32 -4.69
CA TRP A 146 13.87 -9.55 -4.44
C TRP A 146 13.04 -10.73 -3.94
N ASN A 147 11.89 -10.46 -3.30
CA ASN A 147 10.91 -11.50 -2.95
C ASN A 147 10.39 -12.27 -4.17
N THR A 148 10.41 -11.66 -5.36
CA THR A 148 9.93 -12.30 -6.59
C THR A 148 11.00 -13.19 -7.25
N THR A 149 12.26 -13.03 -6.86
CA THR A 149 13.42 -13.67 -7.49
C THR A 149 14.24 -14.50 -6.50
N ALA A 150 13.66 -14.92 -5.38
CA ALA A 150 14.37 -15.68 -4.36
C ALA A 150 13.64 -16.97 -3.98
N LEU A 151 14.43 -18.04 -3.81
CA LEU A 151 14.07 -19.23 -3.04
C LEU A 151 15.03 -19.30 -1.85
N TYR A 152 14.51 -19.51 -0.63
CA TYR A 152 15.32 -19.53 0.57
C TYR A 152 15.06 -20.79 1.42
N PRO A 153 16.03 -21.23 2.25
CA PRO A 153 15.89 -22.46 3.03
C PRO A 153 14.85 -22.28 4.16
N ALA A 154 13.97 -23.27 4.33
CA ALA A 154 13.06 -23.33 5.47
C ALA A 154 13.80 -23.61 6.79
N GLY A 155 13.17 -23.27 7.92
CA GLY A 155 13.68 -23.58 9.26
C GLY A 155 14.49 -22.45 9.91
N TYR A 156 14.64 -21.29 9.26
CA TYR A 156 15.42 -20.16 9.77
C TYR A 156 14.60 -18.89 9.84
N PHE A 157 14.98 -17.97 10.73
CA PHE A 157 14.54 -16.58 10.66
C PHE A 157 15.21 -15.91 9.45
N ALA A 158 14.47 -15.10 8.71
CA ALA A 158 14.98 -14.44 7.49
C ALA A 158 16.22 -13.57 7.79
N ARG A 159 16.24 -12.88 8.94
CA ARG A 159 17.38 -12.06 9.39
C ARG A 159 18.66 -12.85 9.67
N ASN A 160 18.56 -14.17 9.85
CA ASN A 160 19.70 -15.05 10.13
C ASN A 160 20.25 -15.75 8.89
N ILE A 161 19.72 -15.44 7.70
CA ILE A 161 20.20 -15.94 6.42
C ILE A 161 21.01 -14.84 5.76
N LYS A 162 22.34 -15.00 5.66
CA LYS A 162 23.17 -14.08 4.88
C LYS A 162 22.90 -14.27 3.39
N ALA A 163 22.63 -13.18 2.69
CA ALA A 163 22.35 -13.17 1.25
C ALA A 163 23.30 -12.22 0.53
N GLN A 164 23.73 -12.61 -0.67
CA GLN A 164 24.47 -11.75 -1.59
C GLN A 164 23.79 -11.77 -2.95
N ALA A 165 23.31 -10.62 -3.40
CA ALA A 165 22.63 -10.47 -4.66
C ALA A 165 23.53 -9.91 -5.76
N SER A 166 23.29 -10.33 -7.00
CA SER A 166 23.81 -9.70 -8.20
C SER A 166 22.72 -9.53 -9.25
N VAL A 167 22.87 -8.52 -10.11
CA VAL A 167 21.94 -8.27 -11.22
C VAL A 167 22.67 -7.88 -12.47
N THR A 168 22.35 -8.48 -13.60
CA THR A 168 22.78 -8.05 -14.92
C THR A 168 21.67 -7.20 -15.54
N LEU A 169 21.99 -5.93 -15.82
CA LEU A 169 21.06 -4.94 -16.37
C LEU A 169 21.22 -4.80 -17.88
N PRO A 170 20.24 -4.23 -18.58
CA PRO A 170 20.45 -3.78 -19.96
C PRO A 170 21.60 -2.79 -20.08
N ALA A 171 22.34 -2.87 -21.19
CA ALA A 171 23.53 -2.04 -21.40
C ALA A 171 23.23 -0.54 -21.26
N GLY A 172 24.05 0.15 -20.48
CA GLY A 172 23.97 1.60 -20.27
C GLY A 172 22.84 2.05 -19.32
N TRP A 173 22.13 1.14 -18.68
CA TRP A 173 21.12 1.51 -17.71
C TRP A 173 21.72 1.95 -16.37
N SER A 174 21.05 2.90 -15.74
CA SER A 174 21.29 3.31 -14.35
C SER A 174 20.34 2.56 -13.42
N TYR A 175 20.68 2.50 -12.13
CA TYR A 175 19.85 1.89 -11.09
C TYR A 175 19.93 2.67 -9.79
N ALA A 176 18.95 2.43 -8.92
CA ALA A 176 18.93 2.90 -7.53
C ALA A 176 18.30 1.82 -6.63
N THR A 177 18.87 1.65 -5.45
CA THR A 177 18.46 0.73 -4.39
C THR A 177 19.10 1.17 -3.08
N ALA A 178 18.56 0.71 -1.95
CA ALA A 178 19.19 0.91 -0.64
C ALA A 178 20.38 -0.04 -0.38
N MET A 179 20.64 -1.01 -1.25
CA MET A 179 21.80 -1.90 -1.12
C MET A 179 23.11 -1.22 -1.51
N GLU A 180 24.17 -1.53 -0.78
CA GLU A 180 25.52 -1.08 -1.11
C GLU A 180 26.14 -1.91 -2.23
N THR A 181 26.60 -1.24 -3.28
CA THR A 181 27.37 -1.88 -4.35
C THR A 181 28.75 -2.32 -3.86
N GLU A 182 29.06 -3.60 -4.02
CA GLU A 182 30.39 -4.13 -3.81
C GLU A 182 31.28 -3.92 -5.05
N ARG A 183 30.75 -4.28 -6.23
CA ARG A 183 31.45 -4.12 -7.51
C ARG A 183 30.48 -4.04 -8.68
N ARG A 184 30.93 -3.43 -9.78
CA ARG A 184 30.26 -3.48 -11.08
C ARG A 184 31.27 -3.93 -12.15
N VAL A 185 30.91 -4.96 -12.92
CA VAL A 185 31.72 -5.47 -14.05
C VAL A 185 30.82 -5.49 -15.28
N GLY A 186 31.10 -4.59 -16.22
CA GLY A 186 30.21 -4.36 -17.37
C GLY A 186 28.81 -3.91 -16.88
N ASP A 187 27.81 -4.65 -17.29
CA ASP A 187 26.41 -4.39 -16.91
C ASP A 187 25.94 -5.21 -15.69
N THR A 188 26.83 -6.02 -15.09
CA THR A 188 26.53 -6.79 -13.88
C THR A 188 26.97 -6.03 -12.64
N VAL A 189 26.03 -5.84 -11.71
CA VAL A 189 26.24 -5.23 -10.40
C VAL A 189 26.15 -6.33 -9.34
N THR A 190 27.15 -6.41 -8.45
CA THR A 190 27.14 -7.27 -7.27
C THR A 190 27.04 -6.36 -6.03
N PHE A 191 26.14 -6.71 -5.12
CA PHE A 191 25.94 -5.98 -3.87
C PHE A 191 26.72 -6.63 -2.72
N LYS A 192 27.02 -5.86 -1.68
CA LYS A 192 27.60 -6.40 -0.45
C LYS A 192 26.65 -7.43 0.18
N PRO A 193 27.18 -8.45 0.89
CA PRO A 193 26.33 -9.36 1.64
C PRO A 193 25.49 -8.61 2.69
N ILE A 194 24.23 -8.99 2.81
CA ILE A 194 23.23 -8.40 3.69
C ILE A 194 22.35 -9.54 4.25
N ASP A 195 21.56 -9.31 5.30
CA ASP A 195 20.56 -10.26 5.75
C ASP A 195 19.44 -10.43 4.73
N PHE A 196 18.87 -11.61 4.62
CA PHE A 196 17.83 -11.90 3.61
C PHE A 196 16.55 -11.08 3.85
N ASP A 197 16.25 -10.75 5.11
CA ASP A 197 15.15 -9.84 5.46
C ASP A 197 15.38 -8.45 4.87
N ASP A 198 16.56 -7.88 5.09
CA ASP A 198 16.99 -6.59 4.54
C ASP A 198 17.11 -6.61 3.01
N LEU A 199 17.51 -7.75 2.41
CA LEU A 199 17.54 -7.89 0.96
C LEU A 199 16.15 -7.75 0.36
N VAL A 200 15.17 -8.46 0.89
CA VAL A 200 13.78 -8.37 0.44
C VAL A 200 13.23 -6.96 0.63
N ASP A 201 13.66 -6.28 1.69
CA ASP A 201 13.30 -4.89 2.01
C ASP A 201 14.13 -3.82 1.24
N SER A 202 14.94 -4.22 0.26
CA SER A 202 15.80 -3.32 -0.54
C SER A 202 15.58 -3.51 -2.05
N PRO A 203 14.37 -3.22 -2.58
CA PRO A 203 14.09 -3.34 -4.00
C PRO A 203 14.98 -2.42 -4.83
N MET A 204 14.96 -2.61 -6.14
CA MET A 204 15.71 -1.82 -7.07
C MET A 204 14.83 -1.30 -8.20
N PHE A 205 14.97 -0.01 -8.53
CA PHE A 205 14.56 0.52 -9.83
C PHE A 205 15.78 0.64 -10.74
N ALA A 206 15.61 0.31 -12.02
CA ALA A 206 16.61 0.55 -13.03
C ALA A 206 15.96 1.05 -14.32
N GLY A 207 16.67 1.88 -15.09
CA GLY A 207 16.10 2.44 -16.29
C GLY A 207 17.08 3.26 -17.13
N LYS A 208 16.61 3.58 -18.32
CA LYS A 208 17.35 4.35 -19.33
C LYS A 208 17.39 5.84 -18.98
N TYR A 209 16.28 6.38 -18.48
CA TYR A 209 16.15 7.79 -18.12
C TYR A 209 16.11 7.91 -16.60
N TYR A 210 17.17 8.48 -16.03
CA TYR A 210 17.42 8.49 -14.60
C TYR A 210 18.01 9.82 -14.14
N LYS A 211 17.55 10.28 -12.96
CA LYS A 211 18.11 11.45 -12.27
C LYS A 211 18.15 11.19 -10.76
N ARG A 212 19.30 11.43 -10.14
CA ARG A 212 19.47 11.38 -8.68
C ARG A 212 19.63 12.79 -8.14
N VAL A 213 18.93 13.09 -7.06
CA VAL A 213 18.98 14.38 -6.37
C VAL A 213 19.20 14.14 -4.89
N GLU A 214 20.16 14.81 -4.27
CA GLU A 214 20.34 14.80 -2.83
C GLU A 214 19.33 15.77 -2.20
N LEU A 215 18.44 15.26 -1.32
CA LEU A 215 17.46 16.07 -0.59
C LEU A 215 17.97 16.50 0.79
N SER A 216 18.85 15.70 1.39
CA SER A 216 19.47 15.98 2.69
C SER A 216 20.86 15.37 2.73
N ALA A 217 21.87 16.20 2.99
CA ALA A 217 23.26 15.79 3.16
C ALA A 217 23.56 15.36 4.60
N GLY A 218 24.74 14.82 4.86
CA GLY A 218 25.24 14.49 6.19
C GLY A 218 25.51 13.00 6.42
N LYS A 219 25.46 12.56 7.69
CA LYS A 219 25.78 11.16 8.04
C LYS A 219 24.70 10.16 7.61
N GLN A 220 23.47 10.63 7.47
CA GLN A 220 22.32 9.84 7.05
C GLN A 220 21.64 10.55 5.87
N PRO A 221 22.28 10.56 4.67
CA PRO A 221 21.78 11.30 3.53
C PRO A 221 20.46 10.72 3.01
N VAL A 222 19.66 11.59 2.38
CA VAL A 222 18.40 11.21 1.73
C VAL A 222 18.44 11.63 0.27
N TYR A 223 18.10 10.72 -0.62
CA TYR A 223 18.16 10.91 -2.06
C TYR A 223 16.78 10.67 -2.71
N LEU A 224 16.50 11.45 -3.75
CA LEU A 224 15.38 11.23 -4.65
C LEU A 224 15.93 10.68 -5.97
N ASN A 225 15.58 9.45 -6.29
CA ASN A 225 15.93 8.76 -7.52
C ASN A 225 14.73 8.73 -8.44
N VAL A 226 14.78 9.44 -9.55
CA VAL A 226 13.67 9.54 -10.50
C VAL A 226 13.98 8.74 -11.75
N PHE A 227 13.09 7.82 -12.10
CA PHE A 227 13.09 7.08 -13.35
C PHE A 227 11.89 7.50 -14.18
N ALA A 228 12.03 7.57 -15.49
CA ALA A 228 10.96 8.00 -16.36
C ALA A 228 10.94 7.26 -17.71
N ASP A 229 9.78 7.25 -18.38
CA ASP A 229 9.65 6.72 -19.74
C ASP A 229 10.38 7.62 -20.77
N GLU A 230 10.57 8.90 -20.46
CA GLU A 230 11.15 9.90 -21.35
C GLU A 230 12.00 10.90 -20.54
N ALA A 231 13.08 11.40 -21.18
CA ALA A 231 14.01 12.34 -20.54
C ALA A 231 13.33 13.63 -20.03
N LYS A 232 12.35 14.16 -20.77
CA LYS A 232 11.65 15.41 -20.41
C LYS A 232 10.90 15.32 -19.06
N SER A 233 10.44 14.14 -18.66
CA SER A 233 9.76 13.94 -17.38
C SER A 233 10.67 14.10 -16.16
N LEU A 234 12.00 14.13 -16.38
CA LEU A 234 13.01 14.36 -15.34
C LEU A 234 13.28 15.85 -15.06
N ASP A 235 12.63 16.77 -15.80
CA ASP A 235 12.89 18.21 -15.71
C ASP A 235 12.17 18.83 -14.51
N ALA A 236 12.73 18.59 -13.32
CA ALA A 236 12.27 19.20 -12.09
C ALA A 236 12.86 20.59 -11.90
N LYS A 237 12.02 21.55 -11.49
CA LYS A 237 12.44 22.91 -11.13
C LYS A 237 13.01 22.96 -9.71
N PRO A 238 13.90 23.95 -9.38
CA PRO A 238 14.51 24.06 -8.05
C PRO A 238 13.50 24.14 -6.91
N GLU A 239 12.39 24.86 -7.07
CA GLU A 239 11.32 24.98 -6.06
C GLU A 239 10.61 23.66 -5.78
N GLN A 240 10.48 22.78 -6.78
CA GLN A 240 9.89 21.46 -6.61
C GLN A 240 10.81 20.55 -5.81
N ILE A 241 12.12 20.58 -6.12
CA ILE A 241 13.13 19.84 -5.33
C ILE A 241 13.19 20.38 -3.90
N LYS A 242 13.07 21.72 -3.71
CA LYS A 242 13.02 22.33 -2.37
C LYS A 242 11.85 21.82 -1.54
N ALA A 243 10.67 21.60 -2.14
CA ALA A 243 9.51 21.04 -1.42
C ALA A 243 9.79 19.59 -0.95
N HIS A 244 10.44 18.75 -1.78
CA HIS A 244 10.85 17.40 -1.37
C HIS A 244 11.92 17.44 -0.26
N ALA A 245 12.90 18.34 -0.34
CA ALA A 245 13.88 18.52 0.73
C ALA A 245 13.22 19.02 2.04
N ALA A 246 12.22 19.89 1.93
CA ALA A 246 11.45 20.35 3.08
C ALA A 246 10.65 19.20 3.73
N LEU A 247 10.16 18.22 2.96
CA LEU A 247 9.53 17.01 3.50
C LEU A 247 10.49 16.30 4.47
N VAL A 248 11.73 16.06 4.06
CA VAL A 248 12.74 15.43 4.92
C VAL A 248 12.96 16.23 6.20
N GLN A 249 13.10 17.56 6.07
CA GLN A 249 13.28 18.45 7.23
C GLN A 249 12.08 18.42 8.19
N GLN A 250 10.85 18.34 7.68
CA GLN A 250 9.66 18.28 8.53
C GLN A 250 9.55 16.93 9.26
N MET A 251 9.93 15.83 8.64
CA MET A 251 10.02 14.51 9.30
C MET A 251 11.09 14.51 10.40
N ASP A 252 12.27 15.09 10.14
CA ASP A 252 13.31 15.25 11.16
C ASP A 252 12.84 16.05 12.37
N LYS A 253 12.08 17.12 12.16
CA LYS A 253 11.51 17.94 13.25
C LYS A 253 10.43 17.19 14.02
N LEU A 254 9.62 16.36 13.33
CA LEU A 254 8.59 15.57 13.98
C LEU A 254 9.21 14.53 14.90
N TYR A 255 10.10 13.69 14.39
CA TYR A 255 10.60 12.52 15.11
C TYR A 255 11.86 12.80 15.93
N GLY A 256 12.74 13.69 15.44
CA GLY A 256 14.02 13.99 16.09
C GLY A 256 15.03 12.85 16.06
N ALA A 257 14.76 11.80 15.29
CA ALA A 257 15.61 10.63 15.12
C ALA A 257 15.48 10.07 13.71
N ARG A 258 16.53 9.42 13.20
CA ARG A 258 16.52 8.64 11.96
C ARG A 258 16.92 7.19 12.28
N HIS A 259 16.20 6.24 11.71
CA HIS A 259 16.43 4.80 11.89
C HIS A 259 17.00 4.13 10.64
N PHE A 260 17.83 4.86 9.90
CA PHE A 260 18.52 4.40 8.69
C PHE A 260 19.90 5.06 8.59
N ASP A 261 20.81 4.44 7.85
CA ASP A 261 22.10 5.00 7.51
C ASP A 261 22.03 5.96 6.30
N HIS A 262 21.13 5.68 5.36
CA HIS A 262 20.74 6.51 4.24
C HIS A 262 19.31 6.14 3.80
N TYR A 263 18.68 7.00 2.97
CA TYR A 263 17.34 6.72 2.45
C TYR A 263 17.22 7.04 0.97
N GLU A 264 16.58 6.14 0.21
CA GLU A 264 16.44 6.21 -1.24
C GLU A 264 14.94 6.25 -1.61
N PHE A 265 14.41 7.43 -1.94
CA PHE A 265 13.14 7.48 -2.66
C PHE A 265 13.35 6.92 -4.06
N LEU A 266 12.61 5.88 -4.45
CA LEU A 266 12.59 5.32 -5.79
C LEU A 266 11.28 5.76 -6.45
N LEU A 267 11.34 6.74 -7.36
CA LEU A 267 10.16 7.33 -8.01
C LEU A 267 10.15 7.00 -9.50
N ALA A 268 9.13 6.26 -9.94
CA ALA A 268 8.89 5.96 -11.36
C ALA A 268 7.80 6.86 -11.93
N LEU A 269 8.14 7.70 -12.90
CA LEU A 269 7.23 8.57 -13.63
C LEU A 269 6.77 7.88 -14.91
N THR A 270 5.68 7.10 -14.81
CA THR A 270 5.24 6.20 -15.89
C THR A 270 3.75 5.87 -15.78
N LYS A 271 3.13 5.53 -16.93
CA LYS A 271 1.82 4.86 -17.00
C LYS A 271 1.95 3.40 -17.48
N LYS A 272 3.20 2.90 -17.73
CA LYS A 272 3.47 1.59 -18.33
C LYS A 272 3.84 0.53 -17.29
N LEU A 273 4.58 0.88 -16.24
CA LEU A 273 4.71 0.04 -15.05
C LEU A 273 3.42 0.06 -14.25
N GLY A 274 3.10 -1.03 -13.57
CA GLY A 274 2.00 -1.03 -12.61
C GLY A 274 2.26 -0.06 -11.46
N GLY A 275 1.25 0.68 -11.03
CA GLY A 275 1.34 1.59 -9.90
C GLY A 275 1.82 0.90 -8.63
N ILE A 276 2.57 1.63 -7.79
CA ILE A 276 3.05 1.19 -6.49
C ILE A 276 3.25 2.38 -5.56
N GLY A 277 2.88 2.21 -4.30
CA GLY A 277 3.40 2.82 -3.11
C GLY A 277 3.76 1.66 -2.21
N LEU A 278 5.02 1.53 -1.82
CA LEU A 278 5.47 0.46 -0.94
C LEU A 278 6.68 0.92 -0.14
N GLU A 279 6.51 0.78 1.14
CA GLU A 279 7.48 1.18 2.13
C GLU A 279 8.58 0.15 2.35
N HIS A 280 9.77 0.66 2.58
CA HIS A 280 10.97 -0.08 3.01
C HIS A 280 11.71 0.69 4.09
N HIS A 281 12.56 0.03 4.86
CA HIS A 281 13.25 0.67 5.97
C HIS A 281 14.14 1.82 5.50
N ARG A 282 14.90 1.59 4.42
CA ARG A 282 15.87 2.53 3.86
C ARG A 282 15.50 3.06 2.47
N SER A 283 14.31 2.74 1.99
CA SER A 283 13.81 3.21 0.71
C SER A 283 12.30 3.22 0.64
N SER A 284 11.74 3.72 -0.44
CA SER A 284 10.35 3.53 -0.81
C SER A 284 10.21 3.40 -2.32
N GLU A 285 9.31 2.50 -2.76
CA GLU A 285 8.90 2.39 -4.15
C GLU A 285 7.69 3.29 -4.39
N ASN A 286 7.80 4.22 -5.33
CA ASN A 286 6.75 5.19 -5.60
C ASN A 286 6.47 5.28 -7.10
N SER A 287 5.21 5.33 -7.49
CA SER A 287 4.81 5.68 -8.85
C SER A 287 4.17 7.05 -8.90
N GLY A 288 4.52 7.80 -9.93
CA GLY A 288 3.96 9.11 -10.22
C GLY A 288 3.57 9.23 -11.69
N ALA A 289 2.72 10.22 -11.98
CA ALA A 289 2.34 10.53 -13.35
C ALA A 289 3.56 11.03 -14.16
N PRO A 290 3.64 10.75 -15.48
CA PRO A 290 4.74 11.24 -16.32
C PRO A 290 4.93 12.76 -16.30
N ASN A 291 3.87 13.50 -16.01
CA ASN A 291 3.85 14.96 -15.91
C ASN A 291 4.09 15.50 -14.49
N TYR A 292 4.50 14.66 -13.54
CA TYR A 292 4.69 14.99 -12.12
C TYR A 292 5.44 16.31 -11.90
N PHE A 293 6.57 16.53 -12.60
CA PHE A 293 7.34 17.77 -12.52
C PHE A 293 6.93 18.80 -13.57
N THR A 294 6.56 18.36 -14.78
CA THR A 294 6.31 19.26 -15.91
C THR A 294 4.96 19.98 -15.86
N GLU A 295 3.97 19.40 -15.17
CA GLU A 295 2.65 20.00 -14.94
C GLU A 295 2.32 20.02 -13.43
N TRP A 296 3.22 20.65 -12.67
CA TRP A 296 3.20 20.65 -11.21
C TRP A 296 1.83 21.03 -10.61
N ASP A 297 1.18 22.05 -11.14
CA ASP A 297 -0.08 22.54 -10.58
C ASP A 297 -1.28 21.60 -10.83
N LYS A 298 -1.16 20.69 -11.79
CA LYS A 298 -2.20 19.70 -12.12
C LYS A 298 -1.97 18.34 -11.45
N SER A 299 -0.73 17.95 -11.21
CA SER A 299 -0.35 16.63 -10.69
C SER A 299 -0.18 16.61 -9.16
N TRP A 300 -0.90 17.44 -8.42
CA TRP A 300 -0.66 17.60 -6.99
C TRP A 300 -1.30 16.50 -6.11
N THR A 301 -2.40 15.90 -6.54
CA THR A 301 -3.21 14.97 -5.72
C THR A 301 -2.44 13.75 -5.23
N GLY A 302 -1.47 13.24 -6.01
CA GLY A 302 -0.67 12.06 -5.63
C GLY A 302 0.69 12.37 -4.99
N ARG A 303 0.97 13.60 -4.55
CA ARG A 303 2.28 13.95 -3.97
C ARG A 303 2.46 13.53 -2.53
N ASP A 304 1.37 13.29 -1.83
CA ASP A 304 1.36 12.75 -0.47
C ASP A 304 1.95 11.34 -0.39
N LEU A 305 1.97 10.59 -1.50
CA LEU A 305 2.54 9.25 -1.55
C LEU A 305 3.99 9.22 -1.03
N LEU A 306 4.86 10.15 -1.47
CA LEU A 306 6.24 10.17 -1.01
C LEU A 306 6.34 10.48 0.50
N ALA A 307 5.44 11.31 1.02
CA ALA A 307 5.40 11.63 2.45
C ALA A 307 4.86 10.44 3.27
N HIS A 308 3.87 9.74 2.74
CA HIS A 308 3.31 8.50 3.31
C HIS A 308 4.39 7.43 3.40
N GLU A 309 5.00 7.07 2.28
CA GLU A 309 6.01 6.00 2.22
C GLU A 309 7.27 6.34 3.04
N PHE A 310 7.67 7.61 3.09
CA PHE A 310 8.81 8.01 3.92
C PHE A 310 8.52 7.89 5.41
N ASN A 311 7.29 8.19 5.83
CA ASN A 311 6.85 8.04 7.21
C ASN A 311 7.00 6.59 7.72
N HIS A 312 6.80 5.63 6.85
CA HIS A 312 6.91 4.22 7.18
C HIS A 312 8.31 3.77 7.63
N SER A 313 9.38 4.50 7.30
CA SER A 313 10.70 4.20 7.85
C SER A 313 10.67 4.21 9.39
N TRP A 314 9.85 5.08 9.99
CA TRP A 314 9.60 5.12 11.45
C TRP A 314 8.41 4.24 11.87
N ASN A 315 7.25 4.44 11.23
CA ASN A 315 6.00 3.76 11.54
C ASN A 315 5.76 2.60 10.59
N GLY A 316 6.15 1.40 10.99
CA GLY A 316 6.00 0.17 10.20
C GLY A 316 7.31 -0.59 10.01
N LYS A 317 8.41 0.10 9.73
CA LYS A 317 9.71 -0.56 9.53
C LYS A 317 10.52 -0.59 10.82
N TYR A 318 10.79 0.55 11.45
CA TYR A 318 11.41 0.58 12.76
C TYR A 318 10.44 0.15 13.86
N ARG A 319 9.32 0.86 14.06
CA ARG A 319 8.25 0.45 14.98
C ARG A 319 7.18 -0.32 14.20
N ARG A 320 6.98 -1.59 14.55
CA ARG A 320 6.07 -2.50 13.86
C ARG A 320 5.10 -3.15 14.84
N GLY A 321 3.82 -3.34 14.47
CA GLY A 321 2.87 -4.11 15.27
C GLY A 321 3.45 -5.49 15.61
N ALA A 322 3.31 -5.92 16.87
CA ALA A 322 3.93 -7.15 17.33
C ALA A 322 3.44 -8.40 16.57
N ASP A 323 2.18 -8.41 16.16
CA ASP A 323 1.58 -9.49 15.38
C ASP A 323 1.95 -9.42 13.88
N LEU A 324 2.43 -8.28 13.39
CA LEU A 324 2.93 -8.09 12.03
C LEU A 324 4.41 -8.47 11.89
N ALA A 325 5.16 -8.50 13.00
CA ALA A 325 6.59 -8.82 13.02
C ALA A 325 6.79 -10.35 13.02
N THR A 326 6.90 -10.95 11.83
CA THR A 326 7.07 -12.40 11.64
C THR A 326 8.53 -12.78 11.45
N PRO A 327 8.92 -14.03 11.78
CA PRO A 327 10.31 -14.49 11.67
C PRO A 327 10.78 -14.69 10.23
N ASN A 328 9.89 -14.95 9.30
CA ASN A 328 10.18 -15.10 7.86
C ASN A 328 8.92 -14.82 7.01
N PHE A 329 9.07 -14.89 5.70
CA PHE A 329 8.02 -14.54 4.73
C PHE A 329 6.96 -15.65 4.51
N ASN A 330 6.98 -16.76 5.24
CA ASN A 330 6.00 -17.84 5.13
C ASN A 330 5.24 -18.10 6.44
N VAL A 331 5.47 -17.27 7.46
CA VAL A 331 4.63 -17.20 8.67
C VAL A 331 3.56 -16.14 8.46
N PRO A 332 2.27 -16.47 8.68
CA PRO A 332 1.19 -15.49 8.54
C PRO A 332 1.36 -14.26 9.42
N MET A 333 1.12 -13.08 8.85
CA MET A 333 1.12 -11.81 9.57
C MET A 333 -0.24 -11.56 10.22
N GLY A 334 -0.23 -10.92 11.38
CA GLY A 334 -1.43 -10.34 12.01
C GLY A 334 -1.47 -8.84 11.76
N ASP A 335 -2.65 -8.33 11.46
CA ASP A 335 -2.86 -6.96 10.97
C ASP A 335 -3.60 -6.07 11.99
N SER A 336 -3.69 -6.47 13.27
CA SER A 336 -4.60 -5.88 14.25
C SER A 336 -4.40 -4.38 14.52
N LEU A 337 -3.22 -3.85 14.22
CA LEU A 337 -2.83 -2.45 14.48
C LEU A 337 -2.59 -1.63 13.19
N LEU A 338 -3.12 -2.06 12.04
CA LEU A 338 -2.98 -1.31 10.77
C LEU A 338 -3.57 0.11 10.84
N TRP A 339 -4.53 0.38 11.70
CA TRP A 339 -5.04 1.73 11.92
C TRP A 339 -4.01 2.69 12.56
N LEU A 340 -2.92 2.15 13.20
CA LEU A 340 -1.74 2.93 13.55
C LEU A 340 -0.71 2.89 12.41
N TYR A 341 -0.35 1.69 11.95
CA TYR A 341 0.67 1.50 10.92
C TYR A 341 0.33 2.33 9.67
N GLU A 342 -0.87 2.15 9.12
CA GLU A 342 -1.33 2.80 7.89
C GLU A 342 -2.15 4.08 8.17
N GLY A 343 -3.08 4.00 9.13
CA GLY A 343 -3.98 5.11 9.39
C GLY A 343 -3.28 6.35 9.93
N GLN A 344 -2.28 6.20 10.80
CA GLN A 344 -1.47 7.34 11.24
C GLN A 344 -0.46 7.77 10.16
N THR A 345 0.03 6.83 9.36
CA THR A 345 0.89 7.18 8.22
C THR A 345 0.13 7.95 7.15
N GLN A 346 -1.13 7.59 6.85
CA GLN A 346 -2.00 8.39 5.99
C GLN A 346 -2.22 9.80 6.56
N PHE A 347 -2.48 9.90 7.85
CA PHE A 347 -2.59 11.19 8.53
C PHE A 347 -1.30 12.03 8.36
N TRP A 348 -0.12 11.43 8.61
CA TRP A 348 1.14 12.15 8.47
C TRP A 348 1.50 12.44 7.01
N GLY A 349 1.17 11.57 6.07
CA GLY A 349 1.36 11.80 4.64
C GLY A 349 0.75 13.12 4.19
N GLU A 350 -0.51 13.36 4.53
CA GLU A 350 -1.22 14.60 4.21
C GLU A 350 -0.69 15.83 5.00
N VAL A 351 -0.48 15.66 6.31
CA VAL A 351 0.03 16.75 7.16
C VAL A 351 1.43 17.19 6.71
N MET A 352 2.31 16.24 6.40
CA MET A 352 3.67 16.53 5.96
C MET A 352 3.72 17.10 4.55
N SER A 353 2.80 16.68 3.67
CA SER A 353 2.64 17.31 2.35
C SER A 353 2.28 18.79 2.45
N ALA A 354 1.40 19.15 3.39
CA ALA A 354 1.10 20.56 3.67
C ALA A 354 2.29 21.30 4.32
N ARG A 355 2.94 20.69 5.32
CA ARG A 355 4.08 21.31 6.04
C ARG A 355 5.31 21.54 5.15
N SER A 356 5.53 20.68 4.15
CA SER A 356 6.67 20.77 3.24
C SER A 356 6.44 21.67 2.03
N GLY A 357 5.16 21.99 1.72
CA GLY A 357 4.79 22.73 0.50
C GLY A 357 4.66 21.83 -0.74
N LEU A 358 4.60 20.51 -0.58
CA LEU A 358 4.14 19.58 -1.63
C LEU A 358 2.66 19.83 -1.94
N TRP A 359 1.89 20.17 -0.91
CA TRP A 359 0.53 20.69 -0.99
C TRP A 359 0.43 22.08 -0.34
N THR A 360 -0.49 22.88 -0.82
CA THR A 360 -0.94 24.07 -0.07
C THR A 360 -1.85 23.63 1.07
N GLN A 361 -2.05 24.49 2.09
CA GLN A 361 -3.01 24.20 3.15
C GLN A 361 -4.46 24.10 2.64
N GLU A 362 -4.79 24.77 1.55
CA GLU A 362 -6.10 24.68 0.92
C GLU A 362 -6.29 23.31 0.27
N GLN A 363 -5.30 22.82 -0.50
CA GLN A 363 -5.30 21.47 -1.07
C GLN A 363 -5.45 20.41 0.01
N ALA A 364 -4.71 20.51 1.13
CA ALA A 364 -4.83 19.58 2.26
C ALA A 364 -6.23 19.60 2.89
N ARG A 365 -6.85 20.79 3.02
CA ARG A 365 -8.23 20.90 3.54
C ARG A 365 -9.24 20.28 2.57
N ASP A 366 -9.06 20.44 1.29
CA ASP A 366 -9.98 19.89 0.28
C ASP A 366 -9.88 18.35 0.22
N MET A 367 -8.66 17.79 0.35
CA MET A 367 -8.49 16.34 0.52
C MET A 367 -9.20 15.84 1.78
N LEU A 368 -8.96 16.50 2.91
CA LEU A 368 -9.60 16.15 4.18
C LEU A 368 -11.14 16.30 4.12
N ALA A 369 -11.67 17.27 3.38
CA ALA A 369 -13.12 17.41 3.15
C ALA A 369 -13.70 16.17 2.45
N GLY A 370 -13.00 15.64 1.45
CA GLY A 370 -13.36 14.41 0.76
C GLY A 370 -13.40 13.21 1.70
N VAL A 371 -12.36 13.05 2.52
CA VAL A 371 -12.29 11.97 3.53
C VAL A 371 -13.41 12.12 4.57
N ALA A 372 -13.66 13.32 5.08
CA ALA A 372 -14.73 13.58 6.03
C ALA A 372 -16.11 13.25 5.45
N ALA A 373 -16.37 13.66 4.20
CA ALA A 373 -17.63 13.36 3.50
C ALA A 373 -17.83 11.86 3.28
N GLN A 374 -16.73 11.13 3.04
CA GLN A 374 -16.76 9.66 2.95
C GLN A 374 -17.29 9.04 4.25
N TYR A 375 -16.86 9.52 5.43
CA TYR A 375 -17.32 8.97 6.73
C TYR A 375 -18.61 9.60 7.23
N GLU A 376 -19.07 10.72 6.68
CA GLU A 376 -20.40 11.27 6.99
C GLU A 376 -21.51 10.58 6.19
N ARG A 377 -21.30 10.37 4.87
CA ARG A 377 -22.34 9.90 3.94
C ARG A 377 -21.90 8.78 3.00
N GLY A 378 -20.61 8.65 2.75
CA GLY A 378 -20.07 7.77 1.72
C GLY A 378 -19.73 6.35 2.17
N ARG A 379 -19.95 5.99 3.46
CA ARG A 379 -19.64 4.66 4.04
C ARG A 379 -20.82 4.06 4.79
N PRO A 380 -21.93 3.74 4.11
CA PRO A 380 -23.08 3.07 4.75
C PRO A 380 -22.69 1.71 5.36
N GLY A 381 -21.60 1.08 4.88
CA GLY A 381 -21.05 -0.15 5.45
C GLY A 381 -20.65 -0.06 6.92
N MET A 382 -20.37 1.12 7.46
CA MET A 382 -20.09 1.31 8.89
C MET A 382 -21.27 0.89 9.80
N ALA A 383 -22.45 0.73 9.26
CA ALA A 383 -23.59 0.24 10.02
C ALA A 383 -23.43 -1.24 10.45
N TRP A 384 -22.62 -2.03 9.76
CA TRP A 384 -22.42 -3.45 10.03
C TRP A 384 -20.95 -3.85 10.24
N ARG A 385 -20.00 -3.10 9.68
CA ARG A 385 -18.56 -3.41 9.73
C ARG A 385 -17.81 -2.29 10.43
N THR A 386 -16.90 -2.64 11.34
CA THR A 386 -16.06 -1.68 12.06
C THR A 386 -14.77 -1.38 11.30
N VAL A 387 -14.10 -0.26 11.60
CA VAL A 387 -12.79 0.05 11.04
C VAL A 387 -11.76 -1.01 11.45
N GLN A 388 -11.83 -1.49 12.71
CA GLN A 388 -10.97 -2.57 13.19
C GLN A 388 -11.12 -3.83 12.33
N ASP A 389 -12.35 -4.24 11.99
CA ASP A 389 -12.55 -5.43 11.16
C ASP A 389 -11.93 -5.29 9.76
N THR A 390 -11.83 -4.05 9.23
CA THR A 390 -11.21 -3.82 7.91
C THR A 390 -9.71 -4.08 7.90
N THR A 391 -9.03 -4.19 9.05
CA THR A 391 -7.63 -4.59 9.12
C THR A 391 -7.41 -6.03 8.61
N ASN A 392 -8.44 -6.86 8.56
CA ASN A 392 -8.39 -8.20 7.95
C ASN A 392 -8.48 -8.18 6.41
N ASP A 393 -8.79 -7.03 5.82
CA ASP A 393 -9.10 -6.91 4.39
C ASP A 393 -7.95 -7.30 3.46
N PRO A 394 -6.68 -6.94 3.75
CA PRO A 394 -5.55 -7.37 2.92
C PRO A 394 -5.50 -8.88 2.74
N THR A 395 -5.75 -9.65 3.80
CA THR A 395 -5.81 -11.11 3.77
C THR A 395 -7.11 -11.63 3.15
N MET A 396 -8.27 -11.04 3.48
CA MET A 396 -9.57 -11.50 2.99
C MET A 396 -9.76 -11.30 1.49
N SER A 397 -9.35 -10.16 0.96
CA SER A 397 -9.59 -9.78 -0.42
C SER A 397 -8.33 -9.85 -1.29
N MET A 398 -7.15 -9.92 -0.68
CA MET A 398 -5.86 -9.81 -1.39
C MET A 398 -5.83 -8.57 -2.31
N ARG A 399 -6.40 -7.47 -1.83
CA ARG A 399 -6.54 -6.18 -2.54
C ARG A 399 -7.32 -6.26 -3.86
N ARG A 400 -8.16 -7.28 -4.03
CA ARG A 400 -9.01 -7.41 -5.22
C ARG A 400 -10.15 -6.40 -5.19
N PRO A 401 -10.58 -5.87 -6.34
CA PRO A 401 -11.73 -4.98 -6.44
C PRO A 401 -12.99 -5.63 -5.85
N LYS A 402 -13.80 -4.84 -5.13
CA LYS A 402 -15.06 -5.26 -4.49
C LYS A 402 -16.26 -4.58 -5.14
N ALA A 403 -17.36 -5.32 -5.28
CA ALA A 403 -18.65 -4.71 -5.58
C ALA A 403 -19.11 -3.88 -4.38
N TYR A 404 -19.68 -2.71 -4.63
CA TYR A 404 -20.19 -1.81 -3.57
C TYR A 404 -19.17 -1.60 -2.43
N ARG A 405 -17.98 -1.15 -2.76
CA ARG A 405 -16.89 -0.91 -1.79
C ARG A 405 -17.34 -0.02 -0.62
N ASN A 406 -18.23 0.94 -0.88
CA ASN A 406 -18.78 1.83 0.14
C ASN A 406 -19.65 1.09 1.20
N TYR A 407 -20.26 -0.06 0.85
CA TYR A 407 -21.04 -0.90 1.77
C TYR A 407 -20.23 -2.07 2.33
N GLN A 408 -19.44 -2.76 1.50
CA GLN A 408 -18.55 -3.82 1.96
C GLN A 408 -17.43 -3.30 2.84
N MET A 409 -17.05 -2.04 2.69
CA MET A 409 -15.85 -1.40 3.23
C MET A 409 -14.57 -2.14 2.77
N SER A 410 -13.46 -1.45 2.66
CA SER A 410 -12.21 -2.06 2.22
C SER A 410 -11.06 -1.18 2.68
N GLU A 411 -10.18 -1.74 3.48
CA GLU A 411 -8.98 -1.06 3.97
C GLU A 411 -9.28 0.31 4.61
N ASP A 412 -10.47 0.46 5.22
CA ASP A 412 -10.88 1.72 5.86
C ASP A 412 -10.03 2.06 7.10
N TYR A 413 -9.13 1.18 7.52
CA TYR A 413 -8.11 1.47 8.53
C TYR A 413 -7.13 2.58 8.09
N TYR A 414 -6.95 2.85 6.78
CA TYR A 414 -6.23 4.03 6.28
C TYR A 414 -6.98 5.31 6.63
N SER A 415 -8.06 5.57 5.95
CA SER A 415 -8.81 6.82 6.07
C SER A 415 -9.56 6.94 7.41
N GLY A 416 -10.14 5.85 7.92
CA GLY A 416 -10.79 5.83 9.24
C GLY A 416 -9.78 6.01 10.38
N GLY A 417 -8.60 5.39 10.25
CA GLY A 417 -7.47 5.62 11.15
C GLY A 417 -7.01 7.07 11.11
N GLN A 418 -6.84 7.65 9.92
CA GLN A 418 -6.50 9.07 9.72
C GLN A 418 -7.47 10.00 10.47
N MET A 419 -8.78 9.77 10.33
CA MET A 419 -9.79 10.58 11.00
C MET A 419 -9.74 10.44 12.51
N MET A 420 -9.50 9.23 13.03
CA MET A 420 -9.27 8.99 14.46
C MET A 420 -8.04 9.74 14.97
N TRP A 421 -6.91 9.69 14.24
CA TRP A 421 -5.68 10.39 14.65
C TRP A 421 -5.82 11.92 14.60
N LEU A 422 -6.63 12.46 13.71
CA LEU A 422 -7.03 13.87 13.73
C LEU A 422 -7.80 14.21 15.01
N GLU A 423 -8.68 13.32 15.48
CA GLU A 423 -9.42 13.52 16.74
C GLU A 423 -8.49 13.36 17.94
N VAL A 424 -7.51 12.45 17.92
CA VAL A 424 -6.46 12.33 18.94
C VAL A 424 -5.67 13.64 19.08
N ASP A 425 -5.23 14.26 17.96
CA ASP A 425 -4.55 15.57 18.02
C ASP A 425 -5.38 16.62 18.73
N SER A 426 -6.65 16.75 18.34
CA SER A 426 -7.56 17.72 18.95
C SER A 426 -7.78 17.47 20.44
N LYS A 427 -7.86 16.21 20.87
CA LYS A 427 -8.01 15.81 22.26
C LYS A 427 -6.75 16.12 23.08
N LEU A 428 -5.55 15.79 22.57
CA LEU A 428 -4.28 16.14 23.22
C LEU A 428 -4.15 17.65 23.43
N ARG A 429 -4.47 18.44 22.41
CA ARG A 429 -4.47 19.92 22.50
C ARG A 429 -5.48 20.44 23.51
N ALA A 430 -6.68 19.86 23.56
CA ALA A 430 -7.69 20.26 24.53
C ALA A 430 -7.29 19.94 25.96
N LEU A 431 -6.76 18.73 26.23
CA LEU A 431 -6.31 18.32 27.56
C LEU A 431 -5.11 19.12 28.09
N THR A 432 -4.30 19.66 27.20
CA THR A 432 -3.04 20.35 27.56
C THR A 432 -3.07 21.86 27.32
N ASN A 433 -4.24 22.43 27.01
CA ASN A 433 -4.36 23.86 26.64
C ASN A 433 -3.40 24.24 25.49
N ASN A 434 -3.36 23.43 24.42
CA ASN A 434 -2.47 23.54 23.25
C ASN A 434 -0.96 23.43 23.52
N LYS A 435 -0.53 22.99 24.72
CA LYS A 435 0.90 22.80 25.02
C LYS A 435 1.48 21.53 24.42
N ARG A 436 0.65 20.55 24.14
CA ARG A 436 1.00 19.26 23.54
C ARG A 436 0.07 18.94 22.38
N SER A 437 0.56 18.14 21.45
CA SER A 437 -0.13 17.72 20.22
C SER A 437 0.25 16.30 19.84
N ILE A 438 -0.25 15.85 18.70
CA ILE A 438 0.14 14.57 18.10
C ILE A 438 1.64 14.54 17.73
N ASP A 439 2.30 15.70 17.48
CA ASP A 439 3.75 15.78 17.25
C ASP A 439 4.51 15.23 18.47
N ASP A 440 4.05 15.49 19.72
CA ASP A 440 4.66 14.98 20.95
C ASP A 440 4.54 13.46 21.06
N PHE A 441 3.39 12.89 20.66
CA PHE A 441 3.22 11.43 20.57
C PHE A 441 4.17 10.85 19.51
N GLY A 442 4.19 11.42 18.31
CA GLY A 442 5.07 10.97 17.22
C GLY A 442 6.52 10.91 17.65
N LYS A 443 7.01 12.00 18.29
CA LYS A 443 8.37 12.05 18.81
C LYS A 443 8.64 11.01 19.91
N ALA A 444 7.72 10.83 20.85
CA ALA A 444 7.89 9.89 21.96
C ALA A 444 7.82 8.43 21.50
N PHE A 445 6.93 8.10 20.56
CA PHE A 445 6.66 6.74 20.13
C PHE A 445 7.62 6.24 19.04
N PHE A 446 8.00 7.11 18.11
CA PHE A 446 8.82 6.75 16.95
C PHE A 446 10.23 7.34 16.99
N GLY A 447 10.45 8.45 17.71
CA GLY A 447 11.73 9.15 17.78
C GLY A 447 12.71 8.60 18.83
N MET A 448 12.42 7.46 19.45
CA MET A 448 13.31 6.83 20.42
C MET A 448 14.53 6.20 19.73
N LYS A 449 15.65 6.08 20.45
CA LYS A 449 16.84 5.30 20.06
C LYS A 449 17.40 5.70 18.67
N ASN A 450 17.69 6.97 18.48
CA ASN A 450 18.26 7.48 17.22
C ASN A 450 19.46 6.64 16.73
N GLY A 451 19.42 6.21 15.47
CA GLY A 451 20.45 5.40 14.82
C GLY A 451 20.29 3.89 14.96
N GLU A 452 19.38 3.40 15.83
CA GLU A 452 18.96 1.99 15.80
C GLU A 452 17.93 1.77 14.69
N TRP A 453 18.04 0.68 13.96
CA TRP A 453 17.11 0.32 12.89
C TRP A 453 16.58 -1.12 12.96
N ASP A 454 17.00 -1.90 13.96
CA ASP A 454 16.35 -3.18 14.23
C ASP A 454 14.86 -2.98 14.52
N VAL A 455 14.04 -3.89 14.04
CA VAL A 455 12.59 -3.85 14.27
C VAL A 455 12.30 -3.82 15.76
N ASN A 456 11.59 -2.79 16.22
CA ASN A 456 11.16 -2.61 17.61
C ASN A 456 9.63 -2.78 17.71
N PRO A 457 9.13 -3.99 17.98
CA PRO A 457 7.70 -4.29 17.99
C PRO A 457 6.94 -3.47 19.04
N TYR A 458 5.64 -3.24 18.80
CA TYR A 458 4.76 -2.58 19.76
C TYR A 458 3.39 -3.27 19.85
N THR A 459 2.74 -3.07 20.97
CA THR A 459 1.40 -3.54 21.28
C THR A 459 0.41 -2.38 21.40
N PHE A 460 -0.89 -2.68 21.51
CA PHE A 460 -1.91 -1.68 21.82
C PHE A 460 -1.61 -0.94 23.14
N ASP A 461 -1.11 -1.65 24.15
CA ASP A 461 -0.80 -1.07 25.46
C ASP A 461 0.37 -0.07 25.39
N ASP A 462 1.34 -0.29 24.50
CA ASP A 462 2.42 0.66 24.25
C ASP A 462 1.90 1.98 23.67
N ILE A 463 0.92 1.92 22.76
CA ILE A 463 0.26 3.09 22.19
C ILE A 463 -0.45 3.88 23.30
N VAL A 464 -1.28 3.20 24.09
CA VAL A 464 -2.04 3.78 25.21
C VAL A 464 -1.11 4.38 26.25
N SER A 465 -0.06 3.67 26.62
CA SER A 465 0.94 4.13 27.59
C SER A 465 1.65 5.41 27.13
N THR A 466 2.05 5.45 25.85
CA THR A 466 2.72 6.63 25.28
C THR A 466 1.78 7.84 25.22
N LEU A 467 0.52 7.65 24.81
CA LEU A 467 -0.49 8.72 24.82
C LEU A 467 -0.72 9.26 26.22
N ASN A 468 -0.79 8.39 27.24
CA ASN A 468 -0.89 8.79 28.65
C ASN A 468 0.35 9.56 29.14
N GLY A 469 1.52 9.24 28.62
CA GLY A 469 2.74 10.01 28.87
C GLY A 469 2.71 11.43 28.30
N VAL A 470 1.95 11.66 27.22
CA VAL A 470 1.74 13.00 26.63
C VAL A 470 0.64 13.75 27.41
N ALA A 471 -0.49 13.12 27.66
CA ALA A 471 -1.59 13.68 28.44
C ALA A 471 -2.44 12.53 29.03
N ALA A 472 -2.65 12.54 30.33
CA ALA A 472 -3.43 11.52 31.02
C ALA A 472 -4.91 11.57 30.59
N PHE A 473 -5.42 10.44 30.10
CA PHE A 473 -6.81 10.28 29.67
C PHE A 473 -7.12 8.78 29.50
N ASP A 474 -8.38 8.37 29.43
CA ASP A 474 -8.77 7.00 29.08
C ASP A 474 -8.61 6.78 27.55
N TRP A 475 -7.35 6.69 27.10
CA TRP A 475 -7.03 6.48 25.70
C TRP A 475 -7.44 5.11 25.19
N ALA A 476 -7.45 4.09 26.06
CA ALA A 476 -7.86 2.76 25.65
C ALA A 476 -9.32 2.74 25.19
N SER A 477 -10.24 3.21 26.02
CA SER A 477 -11.66 3.30 25.64
C SER A 477 -11.91 4.27 24.48
N PHE A 478 -11.15 5.37 24.45
CA PHE A 478 -11.24 6.34 23.34
C PHE A 478 -10.90 5.72 22.00
N LEU A 479 -9.75 5.08 21.86
CA LEU A 479 -9.30 4.45 20.61
C LEU A 479 -10.24 3.31 20.20
N ARG A 480 -10.58 2.42 21.14
CA ARG A 480 -11.46 1.28 20.87
C ARG A 480 -12.85 1.73 20.42
N SER A 481 -13.43 2.76 21.03
CA SER A 481 -14.74 3.26 20.61
C SER A 481 -14.78 3.80 19.17
N ARG A 482 -13.65 4.23 18.61
CA ARG A 482 -13.53 4.67 17.20
C ARG A 482 -13.28 3.52 16.26
N MET A 483 -12.40 2.60 16.65
CA MET A 483 -12.01 1.47 15.79
C MET A 483 -13.03 0.33 15.82
N ASP A 484 -13.55 -0.03 16.99
CA ASP A 484 -14.50 -1.13 17.18
C ASP A 484 -15.97 -0.68 17.13
N GLY A 485 -16.22 0.63 17.11
CA GLY A 485 -17.58 1.20 17.10
C GLY A 485 -18.10 1.45 15.69
N HIS A 486 -19.41 1.72 15.62
CA HIS A 486 -20.14 2.12 14.42
C HIS A 486 -20.47 3.63 14.40
N GLY A 487 -19.80 4.41 15.25
CA GLY A 487 -20.03 5.84 15.38
C GLY A 487 -19.35 6.67 14.29
N SER A 488 -19.73 7.95 14.21
CA SER A 488 -19.11 8.91 13.29
C SER A 488 -17.63 9.11 13.62
N LEU A 489 -16.78 9.19 12.60
CA LEU A 489 -15.35 9.46 12.69
C LEU A 489 -14.98 10.93 12.41
N ILE A 490 -15.95 11.81 12.10
CA ILE A 490 -15.67 13.20 11.72
C ILE A 490 -15.53 14.17 12.91
N GLY A 491 -15.61 13.69 14.16
CA GLY A 491 -15.51 14.53 15.38
C GLY A 491 -14.25 15.38 15.45
N GLY A 492 -13.15 14.91 14.88
CA GLY A 492 -11.89 15.64 14.77
C GLY A 492 -11.99 16.93 13.93
N ILE A 493 -12.87 17.02 12.95
CA ILE A 493 -13.05 18.21 12.11
C ILE A 493 -13.55 19.38 12.95
N GLU A 494 -14.66 19.17 13.68
CA GLU A 494 -15.24 20.24 14.53
C GLU A 494 -14.35 20.60 15.71
N ALA A 495 -13.69 19.63 16.29
CA ALA A 495 -12.77 19.86 17.40
C ALA A 495 -11.53 20.69 16.98
N ASN A 496 -11.16 20.66 15.70
CA ASN A 496 -10.11 21.47 15.11
C ASN A 496 -10.59 22.82 14.54
N GLY A 497 -11.86 23.19 14.77
CA GLY A 497 -12.41 24.51 14.47
C GLY A 497 -12.96 24.67 13.06
N TRP A 498 -13.30 23.56 12.38
CA TRP A 498 -13.87 23.52 11.04
C TRP A 498 -15.15 22.69 11.03
N LYS A 499 -15.98 22.82 10.03
CA LYS A 499 -17.17 21.98 9.80
C LYS A 499 -17.21 21.54 8.36
N LEU A 500 -17.70 20.33 8.12
CA LEU A 500 -18.02 19.83 6.79
C LEU A 500 -19.31 20.47 6.29
N VAL A 501 -19.29 20.99 5.08
CA VAL A 501 -20.44 21.57 4.38
C VAL A 501 -20.46 21.08 2.94
N TYR A 502 -21.62 21.22 2.27
CA TYR A 502 -21.78 20.89 0.86
C TYR A 502 -22.34 22.08 0.12
N ASN A 503 -21.77 22.34 -1.06
CA ASN A 503 -22.27 23.34 -2.00
C ASN A 503 -22.18 22.81 -3.44
N ASP A 504 -22.58 23.62 -4.43
CA ASP A 504 -22.64 23.24 -5.84
C ASP A 504 -21.32 23.47 -6.62
N GLU A 505 -20.30 24.01 -5.95
CA GLU A 505 -18.97 24.21 -6.56
C GLU A 505 -18.04 23.03 -6.19
N PRO A 506 -17.41 22.35 -7.17
CA PRO A 506 -16.43 21.31 -6.87
C PRO A 506 -15.19 21.90 -6.18
N ASN A 507 -14.66 21.19 -5.17
CA ASN A 507 -13.42 21.56 -4.50
C ASN A 507 -12.18 21.30 -5.39
N LEU A 508 -10.97 21.71 -4.94
CA LEU A 508 -9.76 21.60 -5.77
C LEU A 508 -9.44 20.15 -6.16
N ALA A 509 -9.62 19.18 -5.24
CA ALA A 509 -9.38 17.78 -5.53
C ALA A 509 -10.32 17.27 -6.64
N THR A 510 -11.62 17.50 -6.48
CA THR A 510 -12.63 17.15 -7.48
C THR A 510 -12.36 17.84 -8.82
N LYS A 511 -12.01 19.14 -8.82
CA LYS A 511 -11.66 19.87 -10.06
C LYS A 511 -10.47 19.25 -10.78
N THR A 512 -9.45 18.82 -10.04
CA THR A 512 -8.27 18.17 -10.61
C THR A 512 -8.64 16.84 -11.24
N ASP A 513 -9.32 15.95 -10.52
CA ASP A 513 -9.72 14.64 -11.00
C ASP A 513 -10.65 14.73 -12.23
N GLU A 514 -11.64 15.65 -12.18
CA GLU A 514 -12.56 15.86 -13.30
C GLU A 514 -11.88 16.50 -14.52
N SER A 515 -10.85 17.32 -14.34
CA SER A 515 -10.12 17.95 -15.45
C SER A 515 -9.24 16.97 -16.20
N ASP A 516 -8.62 16.05 -15.50
CA ASP A 516 -7.68 15.09 -16.08
C ASP A 516 -8.39 14.01 -16.90
N ASP A 517 -9.47 13.44 -16.36
CA ASP A 517 -10.18 12.30 -16.94
C ASP A 517 -11.55 12.69 -17.56
N LYS A 518 -12.03 13.92 -17.37
CA LYS A 518 -13.39 14.39 -17.73
C LYS A 518 -14.50 13.55 -17.09
N ASP A 519 -14.19 12.93 -15.98
CA ASP A 519 -15.11 12.14 -15.16
C ASP A 519 -16.12 13.06 -14.46
N ALA A 520 -17.21 12.53 -13.93
CA ALA A 520 -18.15 13.29 -13.09
C ALA A 520 -18.29 12.60 -11.73
N SER A 521 -17.87 13.30 -10.68
CA SER A 521 -18.06 12.86 -9.30
C SER A 521 -19.40 13.37 -8.77
N LEU A 522 -20.41 12.51 -8.76
CA LEU A 522 -21.77 12.81 -8.32
C LEU A 522 -22.17 12.00 -7.07
N THR A 523 -21.18 11.54 -6.32
CA THR A 523 -21.36 10.64 -5.15
C THR A 523 -22.33 11.21 -4.13
N TYR A 524 -22.24 12.52 -3.84
CA TYR A 524 -23.08 13.16 -2.82
C TYR A 524 -24.36 13.79 -3.40
N SER A 525 -24.52 13.76 -4.74
CA SER A 525 -25.74 14.17 -5.46
C SER A 525 -26.56 12.94 -5.84
N LEU A 526 -26.28 12.35 -6.98
CA LEU A 526 -27.01 11.18 -7.48
C LEU A 526 -26.58 9.85 -6.84
N GLY A 527 -25.52 9.83 -6.02
CA GLY A 527 -24.99 8.60 -5.45
C GLY A 527 -24.23 7.75 -6.47
N MET A 528 -23.50 8.35 -7.41
CA MET A 528 -22.70 7.62 -8.39
C MET A 528 -21.52 8.45 -8.89
N SER A 529 -20.53 7.77 -9.47
CA SER A 529 -19.43 8.36 -10.21
C SER A 529 -19.43 7.85 -11.65
N LEU A 530 -19.09 8.72 -12.60
CA LEU A 530 -19.17 8.45 -14.03
C LEU A 530 -17.84 8.73 -14.72
N LYS A 531 -17.46 7.87 -15.64
CA LYS A 531 -16.38 8.11 -16.59
C LYS A 531 -16.84 9.06 -17.70
N ALA A 532 -15.89 9.69 -18.38
CA ALA A 532 -16.16 10.52 -19.55
C ALA A 532 -16.97 9.81 -20.66
N SER A 533 -16.87 8.47 -20.72
CA SER A 533 -17.65 7.61 -21.62
C SER A 533 -19.14 7.46 -21.23
N GLY A 534 -19.52 7.90 -20.03
CA GLY A 534 -20.82 7.62 -19.42
C GLY A 534 -20.88 6.31 -18.62
N ASP A 535 -19.79 5.57 -18.55
CA ASP A 535 -19.74 4.33 -17.76
C ASP A 535 -19.79 4.65 -16.27
N ILE A 536 -20.68 3.95 -15.54
CA ILE A 536 -20.79 4.08 -14.09
C ILE A 536 -19.61 3.34 -13.44
N SER A 537 -18.75 4.07 -12.74
CA SER A 537 -17.56 3.54 -12.07
C SER A 537 -17.79 3.21 -10.59
N ASP A 538 -18.73 3.87 -9.92
CA ASP A 538 -19.15 3.58 -8.55
C ASP A 538 -20.62 3.94 -8.34
N VAL A 539 -21.28 3.23 -7.40
CA VAL A 539 -22.66 3.51 -6.96
C VAL A 539 -22.74 3.42 -5.46
N LEU A 540 -23.20 4.47 -4.82
CA LEU A 540 -23.39 4.54 -3.37
C LEU A 540 -24.60 3.68 -2.96
N TRP A 541 -24.38 2.74 -2.07
CA TRP A 541 -25.42 1.88 -1.51
C TRP A 541 -26.55 2.73 -0.88
N ASP A 542 -27.80 2.39 -1.19
CA ASP A 542 -29.02 3.12 -0.79
C ASP A 542 -29.09 4.59 -1.29
N GLY A 543 -28.17 5.01 -2.18
CA GLY A 543 -28.23 6.32 -2.84
C GLY A 543 -29.28 6.39 -3.95
N PRO A 544 -29.55 7.59 -4.51
CA PRO A 544 -30.57 7.76 -5.56
C PRO A 544 -30.35 6.86 -6.79
N ALA A 545 -29.11 6.73 -7.27
CA ALA A 545 -28.77 5.87 -8.41
C ALA A 545 -28.98 4.39 -8.08
N PHE A 546 -28.58 3.95 -6.87
CA PHE A 546 -28.83 2.58 -6.39
C PHE A 546 -30.31 2.26 -6.35
N ASN A 547 -31.12 3.14 -5.75
CA ASN A 547 -32.57 2.97 -5.63
C ASN A 547 -33.28 2.97 -7.01
N ALA A 548 -32.70 3.62 -8.00
CA ALA A 548 -33.15 3.57 -9.40
C ALA A 548 -32.67 2.31 -10.15
N GLY A 549 -31.97 1.39 -9.47
CA GLY A 549 -31.48 0.13 -10.02
C GLY A 549 -30.25 0.27 -10.93
N LEU A 550 -29.43 1.31 -10.75
CA LEU A 550 -28.16 1.47 -11.45
C LEU A 550 -27.05 0.72 -10.70
N ILE A 551 -26.10 0.21 -11.47
CA ILE A 551 -24.93 -0.50 -10.97
C ILE A 551 -23.66 -0.11 -11.73
N THR A 552 -22.51 -0.38 -11.16
CA THR A 552 -21.21 -0.29 -11.84
C THR A 552 -21.21 -1.15 -13.12
N GLY A 553 -20.70 -0.60 -14.22
CA GLY A 553 -20.69 -1.24 -15.55
C GLY A 553 -21.94 -0.99 -16.39
N ASN A 554 -22.97 -0.28 -15.88
CA ASN A 554 -23.96 0.33 -16.74
C ASN A 554 -23.36 1.59 -17.39
N THR A 555 -23.83 1.94 -18.60
CA THR A 555 -23.39 3.15 -19.33
C THR A 555 -24.58 4.10 -19.51
N ILE A 556 -24.45 5.35 -19.10
CA ILE A 556 -25.43 6.40 -19.39
C ILE A 556 -25.18 6.91 -20.80
N VAL A 557 -26.17 6.77 -21.68
CA VAL A 557 -26.07 7.14 -23.10
C VAL A 557 -26.68 8.51 -23.36
N ALA A 558 -27.76 8.85 -22.65
CA ALA A 558 -28.42 10.17 -22.77
C ALA A 558 -29.03 10.58 -21.43
N VAL A 559 -29.20 11.90 -21.25
CA VAL A 559 -29.80 12.54 -20.08
C VAL A 559 -30.86 13.52 -20.57
N ASN A 560 -32.12 13.37 -20.17
CA ASN A 560 -33.25 14.19 -20.58
C ASN A 560 -33.31 14.36 -22.11
N GLY A 561 -33.07 13.27 -22.87
CA GLY A 561 -33.09 13.26 -24.33
C GLY A 561 -31.86 13.85 -25.03
N ARG A 562 -30.85 14.36 -24.30
CA ARG A 562 -29.56 14.84 -24.81
C ARG A 562 -28.49 13.76 -24.68
N ALA A 563 -27.57 13.65 -25.66
CA ALA A 563 -26.43 12.76 -25.57
C ALA A 563 -25.63 13.04 -24.27
N PHE A 564 -25.10 11.98 -23.64
CA PHE A 564 -24.36 12.10 -22.40
C PHE A 564 -23.08 12.94 -22.59
N SER A 565 -22.83 13.80 -21.62
CA SER A 565 -21.51 14.32 -21.21
C SER A 565 -21.58 14.68 -19.74
N SER A 566 -20.42 14.84 -19.09
CA SER A 566 -20.34 15.27 -17.69
C SER A 566 -21.07 16.59 -17.44
N ASP A 567 -21.01 17.52 -18.38
CA ASP A 567 -21.72 18.80 -18.26
C ASP A 567 -23.23 18.62 -18.39
N VAL A 568 -23.70 17.77 -19.34
CA VAL A 568 -25.14 17.54 -19.56
C VAL A 568 -25.82 16.95 -18.34
N ILE A 569 -25.17 16.01 -17.62
CA ILE A 569 -25.75 15.46 -16.41
C ILE A 569 -25.71 16.45 -15.25
N LYS A 570 -24.64 17.25 -15.10
CA LYS A 570 -24.56 18.33 -14.10
C LYS A 570 -25.62 19.40 -14.34
N ASP A 571 -25.85 19.82 -15.60
CA ASP A 571 -26.94 20.74 -16.01
C ASP A 571 -28.30 20.15 -15.59
N ALA A 572 -28.54 18.86 -15.87
CA ALA A 572 -29.80 18.20 -15.53
C ALA A 572 -30.05 18.15 -14.01
N ILE A 573 -29.01 17.88 -13.20
CA ILE A 573 -29.10 17.92 -11.74
C ILE A 573 -29.42 19.34 -11.25
N THR A 574 -28.76 20.34 -11.81
CA THR A 574 -28.99 21.75 -11.48
C THR A 574 -30.40 22.19 -11.84
N ALA A 575 -30.88 21.82 -13.03
CA ALA A 575 -32.24 22.13 -13.52
C ALA A 575 -33.33 21.42 -12.69
N ALA A 576 -33.07 20.24 -12.16
CA ALA A 576 -34.01 19.49 -11.33
C ALA A 576 -34.11 20.04 -9.88
N LYS A 577 -33.17 20.90 -9.44
CA LYS A 577 -33.14 21.44 -8.09
C LYS A 577 -34.42 22.21 -7.74
N GLY A 578 -35.10 21.76 -6.68
CA GLY A 578 -36.33 22.39 -6.19
C GLY A 578 -37.56 22.18 -7.06
N THR A 579 -37.49 21.31 -8.09
CA THR A 579 -38.62 20.91 -8.93
C THR A 579 -39.20 19.56 -8.49
N THR A 580 -40.19 19.03 -9.20
CA THR A 580 -40.74 17.68 -9.04
C THR A 580 -40.48 16.79 -10.25
N VAL A 581 -39.70 17.28 -11.21
CA VAL A 581 -39.45 16.57 -12.49
C VAL A 581 -38.23 15.67 -12.28
N PRO A 582 -38.36 14.34 -12.44
CA PRO A 582 -37.23 13.42 -12.29
C PRO A 582 -36.23 13.60 -13.44
N ILE A 583 -34.97 13.25 -13.17
CA ILE A 583 -33.92 13.18 -14.17
C ILE A 583 -34.09 11.86 -14.94
N GLU A 584 -34.31 11.95 -16.27
CA GLU A 584 -34.49 10.79 -17.14
C GLU A 584 -33.17 10.41 -17.79
N LEU A 585 -32.76 9.14 -17.64
CA LEU A 585 -31.51 8.58 -18.17
C LEU A 585 -31.84 7.47 -19.17
N LEU A 586 -31.25 7.52 -20.37
CA LEU A 586 -31.16 6.35 -21.26
C LEU A 586 -29.91 5.57 -20.87
N VAL A 587 -30.08 4.36 -20.36
CA VAL A 587 -29.02 3.54 -19.79
C VAL A 587 -28.83 2.28 -20.63
N LYS A 588 -27.58 2.00 -21.02
CA LYS A 588 -27.20 0.73 -21.63
C LYS A 588 -26.83 -0.26 -20.53
N ARG A 589 -27.50 -1.42 -20.53
CA ARG A 589 -27.26 -2.57 -19.65
C ARG A 589 -26.96 -3.78 -20.54
N LEU A 590 -25.69 -4.17 -20.62
CA LEU A 590 -25.24 -5.23 -21.54
C LEU A 590 -25.62 -4.87 -23.00
N ASP A 591 -26.56 -5.60 -23.60
CA ASP A 591 -27.06 -5.45 -24.97
C ASP A 591 -28.41 -4.71 -25.08
N ARG A 592 -28.92 -4.19 -23.95
CA ARG A 592 -30.25 -3.52 -23.88
C ARG A 592 -30.14 -2.07 -23.46
N TYR A 593 -31.17 -1.33 -23.81
CA TYR A 593 -31.34 0.06 -23.41
C TYR A 593 -32.66 0.21 -22.62
N ASP A 594 -32.53 0.83 -21.44
CA ASP A 594 -33.65 1.09 -20.53
C ASP A 594 -33.74 2.60 -20.24
N THR A 595 -34.96 3.12 -20.09
CA THR A 595 -35.16 4.45 -19.54
C THR A 595 -35.28 4.34 -18.02
N VAL A 596 -34.38 5.03 -17.31
CA VAL A 596 -34.34 5.07 -15.84
C VAL A 596 -34.66 6.50 -15.40
N ARG A 597 -35.48 6.65 -14.38
CA ARG A 597 -35.84 7.95 -13.79
C ARG A 597 -35.30 8.02 -12.36
N ILE A 598 -34.55 9.09 -12.09
CA ILE A 598 -34.01 9.36 -10.75
C ILE A 598 -34.79 10.54 -10.16
N ASP A 599 -35.50 10.29 -9.07
CA ASP A 599 -36.22 11.31 -8.31
C ASP A 599 -35.27 11.98 -7.32
N TYR A 600 -34.48 12.94 -7.84
CA TYR A 600 -33.50 13.70 -7.07
C TYR A 600 -33.58 15.19 -7.37
N HIS A 601 -33.70 16.01 -6.31
CA HIS A 601 -33.96 17.45 -6.40
C HIS A 601 -33.05 18.28 -5.47
N GLY A 602 -31.95 17.69 -4.97
CA GLY A 602 -31.01 18.34 -4.04
C GLY A 602 -29.99 19.27 -4.69
N GLY A 603 -29.84 19.18 -6.03
CA GLY A 603 -28.79 19.91 -6.76
C GLY A 603 -27.41 19.23 -6.66
N LEU A 604 -26.39 19.90 -7.19
CA LEU A 604 -25.00 19.44 -7.05
C LEU A 604 -24.53 19.61 -5.60
N LEU A 605 -23.78 18.62 -5.09
CA LEU A 605 -23.25 18.61 -3.74
C LEU A 605 -21.78 18.15 -3.77
N TYR A 606 -20.89 19.06 -3.42
CA TYR A 606 -19.45 18.81 -3.25
C TYR A 606 -19.01 19.17 -1.84
N PRO A 607 -18.15 18.36 -1.20
CA PRO A 607 -17.73 18.59 0.18
C PRO A 607 -16.69 19.71 0.29
N HIS A 608 -16.82 20.54 1.33
CA HIS A 608 -15.90 21.60 1.70
C HIS A 608 -15.73 21.69 3.21
N LEU A 609 -14.63 22.27 3.67
CA LEU A 609 -14.45 22.65 5.07
C LEU A 609 -14.62 24.14 5.21
N GLU A 610 -15.49 24.56 6.14
CA GLU A 610 -15.68 25.95 6.54
C GLU A 610 -15.24 26.20 7.97
N ARG A 611 -14.68 27.38 8.23
CA ARG A 611 -14.31 27.81 9.58
C ARG A 611 -15.54 27.97 10.49
N ILE A 612 -15.44 27.47 11.72
CA ILE A 612 -16.41 27.74 12.77
C ILE A 612 -15.98 29.02 13.48
N ALA A 613 -16.80 30.05 13.39
CA ALA A 613 -16.53 31.34 14.02
C ALA A 613 -16.35 31.19 15.55
N GLY A 614 -15.35 31.82 16.09
CA GLY A 614 -15.04 31.82 17.54
C GLY A 614 -14.31 30.56 18.05
N LYS A 615 -14.17 29.47 17.24
CA LYS A 615 -13.33 28.32 17.62
C LYS A 615 -11.86 28.56 17.22
N PRO A 616 -10.88 28.05 17.98
CA PRO A 616 -9.47 28.04 17.56
C PRO A 616 -9.26 27.33 16.23
N ASP A 617 -8.38 27.85 15.39
CA ASP A 617 -7.99 27.21 14.11
C ASP A 617 -6.84 26.24 14.31
N ARG A 618 -7.13 25.08 14.87
CA ARG A 618 -6.13 24.05 15.15
C ARG A 618 -5.70 23.30 13.88
N LEU A 619 -6.57 23.20 12.88
CA LEU A 619 -6.25 22.53 11.62
C LEU A 619 -5.17 23.29 10.83
N SER A 620 -5.30 24.62 10.72
CA SER A 620 -4.25 25.42 10.08
C SER A 620 -2.93 25.39 10.86
N GLU A 621 -3.00 25.34 12.21
CA GLU A 621 -1.79 25.14 13.04
C GLU A 621 -1.19 23.74 12.85
N LEU A 622 -1.98 22.70 12.63
CA LEU A 622 -1.50 21.35 12.32
C LEU A 622 -0.71 21.32 11.00
N TYR A 623 -1.22 21.99 9.97
CA TYR A 623 -0.62 22.05 8.63
C TYR A 623 0.55 23.04 8.51
N LYS A 624 0.82 23.84 9.52
CA LYS A 624 1.90 24.82 9.50
C LYS A 624 3.26 24.13 9.61
N ALA A 625 4.22 24.54 8.79
CA ALA A 625 5.62 24.10 8.88
C ALA A 625 6.20 24.34 10.27
N ARG A 626 6.99 23.39 10.76
CA ARG A 626 7.69 23.48 12.06
C ARG A 626 9.09 24.06 11.89
#